data_425e86f1312324c3b5506d5e11ba42f7
#
_entry.id   425e86f1312324c3b5506d5e11ba42f7
#
_cell.length_a   1.000
_cell.length_b   1.000
_cell.length_c   1.000
_cell.angle_alpha   90.00
_cell.angle_beta   90.00
_cell.angle_gamma   90.00
#
_symmetry.space_group_name_H-M   'P 1'
#
loop_
_entity.id
_entity.type
_entity.pdbx_description
1 polymer ?
#
loop_
_entity_poly.entity_id
_entity_poly.type
_entity_poly.pdbx_seq_one_letter_code
_entity_poly.pdbx_strand_id
1 'polypeptide(L)'
;MGTPKANLKSDIDTISYAIGMAQTNGLKDYLVNRLGIDTAYMDEFIKGLNEGANAGDDKKKAAYYAGIQIGQQISNQMVKGINHELFGEDSTKTISLKNFMAGFISGTTGKGGLMTVDSAQIVAQSLMQTIKAKELEKKIRKNKFDFDDFYG
;
A
#
# COMPACT_ATOMS: atom_id res chain seq x y z
N MET A 1 13.28 16.93 13.27
CA MET A 1 14.74 16.91 13.09
C MET A 1 15.09 16.96 11.62
N GLY A 2 15.91 17.92 11.24
CA GLY A 2 16.40 18.05 9.87
C GLY A 2 17.69 17.24 9.62
N THR A 3 18.45 17.69 8.66
CA THR A 3 19.72 17.05 8.30
C THR A 3 20.71 17.13 9.46
N PRO A 4 21.32 16.00 9.87
CA PRO A 4 22.40 16.03 10.85
C PRO A 4 23.57 16.86 10.34
N LYS A 5 24.21 17.58 11.26
CA LYS A 5 25.39 18.39 10.91
C LYS A 5 26.61 17.50 10.77
N ALA A 6 27.22 17.50 9.59
CA ALA A 6 28.44 16.73 9.36
C ALA A 6 29.64 17.38 10.06
N ASN A 7 30.55 16.54 10.57
CA ASN A 7 31.79 16.98 11.18
C ASN A 7 32.89 15.97 10.77
N LEU A 8 33.66 16.34 9.74
CA LEU A 8 34.60 15.44 9.09
C LEU A 8 36.02 15.62 9.67
N LYS A 9 36.26 15.02 10.85
CA LYS A 9 37.52 15.13 11.55
C LYS A 9 38.51 13.99 11.28
N SER A 10 38.04 12.92 10.63
CA SER A 10 38.86 11.73 10.35
C SER A 10 38.54 11.16 8.99
N ASP A 11 39.38 10.25 8.52
CA ASP A 11 39.11 9.51 7.29
C ASP A 11 37.84 8.69 7.40
N ILE A 12 37.53 8.14 8.57
CA ILE A 12 36.28 7.41 8.80
C ILE A 12 35.07 8.34 8.68
N ASP A 13 35.15 9.53 9.26
CA ASP A 13 34.07 10.52 9.13
C ASP A 13 33.86 10.92 7.68
N THR A 14 34.95 11.15 6.97
CA THR A 14 34.91 11.56 5.56
C THR A 14 34.34 10.46 4.67
N ILE A 15 34.80 9.22 4.82
CA ILE A 15 34.29 8.11 4.03
C ILE A 15 32.81 7.81 4.36
N SER A 16 32.42 7.94 5.63
CA SER A 16 31.03 7.78 6.03
C SER A 16 30.11 8.76 5.30
N TYR A 17 30.47 10.02 5.29
CA TYR A 17 29.72 11.05 4.58
C TYR A 17 29.70 10.78 3.07
N ALA A 18 30.85 10.47 2.50
CA ALA A 18 30.98 10.21 1.06
C ALA A 18 30.16 9.02 0.61
N ILE A 19 30.17 7.92 1.36
CA ILE A 19 29.35 6.75 1.06
C ILE A 19 27.87 7.10 1.15
N GLY A 20 27.47 7.82 2.20
CA GLY A 20 26.09 8.27 2.35
C GLY A 20 25.60 9.06 1.15
N MET A 21 26.38 10.04 0.70
CA MET A 21 26.04 10.83 -0.47
C MET A 21 26.02 10.00 -1.75
N ALA A 22 27.00 9.12 -1.93
CA ALA A 22 27.11 8.28 -3.13
C ALA A 22 25.92 7.31 -3.28
N GLN A 23 25.31 6.88 -2.17
CA GLN A 23 24.15 6.00 -2.22
C GLN A 23 22.88 6.68 -2.80
N THR A 24 22.87 7.99 -2.91
CA THR A 24 21.68 8.72 -3.34
C THR A 24 21.54 8.83 -4.86
N ASN A 25 22.46 8.26 -5.62
CA ASN A 25 22.41 8.34 -7.09
C ASN A 25 21.10 7.69 -7.58
N GLY A 26 20.28 8.49 -8.26
CA GLY A 26 18.98 8.06 -8.76
C GLY A 26 17.86 7.97 -7.71
N LEU A 27 18.16 8.25 -6.42
CA LEU A 27 17.18 8.10 -5.34
C LEU A 27 16.01 9.07 -5.49
N LYS A 28 16.26 10.34 -5.81
CA LYS A 28 15.20 11.34 -5.95
C LYS A 28 14.19 10.94 -7.02
N ASP A 29 14.67 10.48 -8.16
CA ASP A 29 13.78 10.00 -9.23
C ASP A 29 12.98 8.79 -8.80
N TYR A 30 13.60 7.88 -8.06
CA TYR A 30 12.92 6.71 -7.50
C TYR A 30 11.81 7.12 -6.52
N LEU A 31 12.10 8.06 -5.62
CA LEU A 31 11.12 8.56 -4.65
C LEU A 31 9.90 9.16 -5.36
N VAL A 32 10.13 9.99 -6.37
CA VAL A 32 9.04 10.66 -7.09
C VAL A 32 8.30 9.69 -8.00
N ASN A 33 9.02 8.95 -8.83
CA ASN A 33 8.40 8.16 -9.91
C ASN A 33 7.91 6.78 -9.47
N ARG A 34 8.57 6.18 -8.46
CA ARG A 34 8.20 4.84 -7.98
C ARG A 34 7.40 4.87 -6.70
N LEU A 35 7.77 5.72 -5.75
CA LEU A 35 7.08 5.81 -4.47
C LEU A 35 6.03 6.91 -4.40
N GLY A 36 5.94 7.74 -5.45
CA GLY A 36 4.93 8.80 -5.52
C GLY A 36 5.11 9.90 -4.49
N ILE A 37 6.36 10.13 -4.06
CA ILE A 37 6.65 11.15 -3.05
C ILE A 37 6.52 12.54 -3.68
N ASP A 38 5.71 13.39 -3.05
CA ASP A 38 5.62 14.80 -3.39
C ASP A 38 6.82 15.53 -2.79
N THR A 39 7.61 16.20 -3.64
CA THR A 39 8.81 16.92 -3.19
C THR A 39 8.52 18.05 -2.23
N ALA A 40 7.29 18.55 -2.18
CA ALA A 40 6.85 19.53 -1.19
C ALA A 40 6.93 18.99 0.25
N TYR A 41 6.92 17.65 0.41
CA TYR A 41 6.94 16.99 1.71
C TYR A 41 8.28 16.30 2.00
N MET A 42 9.36 16.77 1.39
CA MET A 42 10.70 16.21 1.61
C MET A 42 11.12 16.27 3.09
N ASP A 43 10.70 17.30 3.82
CA ASP A 43 10.99 17.40 5.26
C ASP A 43 10.39 16.23 6.05
N GLU A 44 9.19 15.79 5.69
CA GLU A 44 8.56 14.63 6.31
C GLU A 44 9.30 13.33 5.96
N PHE A 45 9.79 13.20 4.72
CA PHE A 45 10.61 12.07 4.31
C PHE A 45 11.89 12.01 5.14
N ILE A 46 12.59 13.13 5.31
CA ILE A 46 13.83 13.23 6.10
C ILE A 46 13.58 12.85 7.56
N LYS A 47 12.48 13.31 8.12
CA LYS A 47 12.07 12.97 9.49
C LYS A 47 11.90 11.46 9.66
N GLY A 48 11.18 10.82 8.75
CA GLY A 48 11.01 9.37 8.76
C GLY A 48 12.33 8.62 8.55
N LEU A 49 13.17 9.13 7.65
CA LEU A 49 14.49 8.55 7.38
C LEU A 49 15.37 8.53 8.64
N ASN A 50 15.44 9.66 9.36
CA ASN A 50 16.20 9.76 10.61
C ASN A 50 15.64 8.83 11.67
N GLU A 51 14.32 8.79 11.81
CA GLU A 51 13.66 7.91 12.77
C GLU A 51 13.98 6.45 12.50
N GLY A 52 13.86 6.03 11.24
CA GLY A 52 14.16 4.64 10.87
C GLY A 52 15.61 4.26 11.05
N ALA A 53 16.54 5.12 10.62
CA ALA A 53 17.98 4.86 10.76
C ALA A 53 18.41 4.79 12.22
N ASN A 54 17.86 5.67 13.06
CA ASN A 54 18.22 5.73 14.48
C ASN A 54 17.53 4.66 15.33
N ALA A 55 16.52 3.99 14.80
CA ALA A 55 15.86 2.88 15.49
C ALA A 55 16.77 1.65 15.65
N GLY A 56 17.69 1.45 14.70
CA GLY A 56 18.60 0.31 14.73
C GLY A 56 17.82 -1.02 14.75
N ASP A 57 18.16 -1.87 15.70
CA ASP A 57 17.58 -3.20 15.88
C ASP A 57 16.50 -3.27 16.99
N ASP A 58 15.92 -2.13 17.37
CA ASP A 58 14.82 -2.09 18.33
C ASP A 58 13.63 -2.88 17.80
N LYS A 59 13.29 -3.99 18.45
CA LYS A 59 12.27 -4.93 17.97
C LYS A 59 10.85 -4.36 18.01
N LYS A 60 10.57 -3.50 18.98
CA LYS A 60 9.27 -2.84 19.10
C LYS A 60 9.06 -1.87 17.95
N LYS A 61 10.06 -1.05 17.65
CA LYS A 61 10.01 -0.11 16.52
C LYS A 61 9.98 -0.83 15.18
N ALA A 62 10.73 -1.92 15.04
CA ALA A 62 10.72 -2.73 13.82
C ALA A 62 9.32 -3.29 13.54
N ALA A 63 8.62 -3.79 14.55
CA ALA A 63 7.24 -4.26 14.41
C ALA A 63 6.29 -3.14 14.00
N TYR A 64 6.42 -1.98 14.60
CA TYR A 64 5.60 -0.81 14.27
C TYR A 64 5.82 -0.36 12.83
N TYR A 65 7.07 -0.26 12.40
CA TYR A 65 7.40 0.15 11.02
C TYR A 65 6.92 -0.88 10.00
N ALA A 66 7.03 -2.16 10.30
CA ALA A 66 6.51 -3.23 9.44
C ALA A 66 4.99 -3.09 9.28
N GLY A 67 4.28 -2.78 10.36
CA GLY A 67 2.85 -2.53 10.33
C GLY A 67 2.48 -1.34 9.44
N ILE A 68 3.23 -0.23 9.54
CA ILE A 68 3.01 0.94 8.67
C ILE A 68 3.23 0.55 7.20
N GLN A 69 4.31 -0.16 6.91
CA GLN A 69 4.66 -0.55 5.54
C GLN A 69 3.56 -1.43 4.92
N ILE A 70 3.13 -2.45 5.64
CA ILE A 70 2.09 -3.37 5.17
C ILE A 70 0.75 -2.65 5.05
N GLY A 71 0.40 -1.80 6.03
CA GLY A 71 -0.82 -0.99 5.99
C GLY A 71 -0.87 -0.08 4.77
N GLN A 72 0.25 0.55 4.41
CA GLN A 72 0.34 1.37 3.19
C GLN A 72 0.16 0.53 1.92
N GLN A 73 0.73 -0.66 1.88
CA GLN A 73 0.52 -1.58 0.75
C GLN A 73 -0.94 -2.00 0.63
N ILE A 74 -1.61 -2.26 1.75
CA ILE A 74 -3.04 -2.61 1.75
C ILE A 74 -3.86 -1.47 1.15
N SER A 75 -3.72 -0.25 1.67
CA SER A 75 -4.52 0.89 1.21
C SER A 75 -4.22 1.31 -0.22
N ASN A 76 -2.96 1.32 -0.60
CA ASN A 76 -2.53 1.94 -1.87
C ASN A 76 -2.40 0.95 -3.03
N GLN A 77 -2.32 -0.36 -2.74
CA GLN A 77 -2.11 -1.38 -3.77
C GLN A 77 -3.18 -2.48 -3.72
N MET A 78 -3.33 -3.17 -2.57
CA MET A 78 -4.21 -4.34 -2.50
C MET A 78 -5.68 -3.96 -2.66
N VAL A 79 -6.17 -2.99 -1.90
CA VAL A 79 -7.56 -2.56 -1.97
C VAL A 79 -7.87 -2.01 -3.36
N LYS A 80 -6.99 -1.19 -3.92
CA LYS A 80 -7.16 -0.64 -5.27
C LYS A 80 -7.19 -1.73 -6.33
N GLY A 81 -6.30 -2.71 -6.22
CA GLY A 81 -6.25 -3.84 -7.16
C GLY A 81 -7.50 -4.69 -7.08
N ILE A 82 -7.98 -4.99 -5.87
CA ILE A 82 -9.21 -5.76 -5.68
C ILE A 82 -10.42 -4.99 -6.22
N ASN A 83 -10.51 -3.69 -5.92
CA ASN A 83 -11.59 -2.85 -6.45
C ASN A 83 -11.61 -2.85 -7.98
N HIS A 84 -10.45 -2.73 -8.60
CA HIS A 84 -10.34 -2.76 -10.06
C HIS A 84 -10.78 -4.12 -10.61
N GLU A 85 -10.37 -5.20 -9.97
CA GLU A 85 -10.75 -6.56 -10.39
C GLU A 85 -12.25 -6.80 -10.27
N LEU A 86 -12.89 -6.34 -9.18
CA LEU A 86 -14.31 -6.55 -8.92
C LEU A 86 -15.22 -5.59 -9.67
N PHE A 87 -14.83 -4.33 -9.76
CA PHE A 87 -15.71 -3.24 -10.20
C PHE A 87 -15.21 -2.51 -11.45
N GLY A 88 -14.04 -2.87 -11.97
CA GLY A 88 -13.45 -2.25 -13.16
C GLY A 88 -13.23 -0.75 -12.96
N GLU A 89 -13.78 0.04 -13.88
CA GLU A 89 -13.61 1.50 -13.86
C GLU A 89 -14.64 2.23 -12.98
N ASP A 90 -15.55 1.50 -12.33
CA ASP A 90 -16.55 2.11 -11.45
C ASP A 90 -15.93 2.52 -10.12
N SER A 91 -15.46 3.76 -10.03
CA SER A 91 -14.81 4.31 -8.85
C SER A 91 -15.77 4.62 -7.70
N THR A 92 -17.09 4.45 -7.91
CA THR A 92 -18.10 4.64 -6.85
C THR A 92 -18.20 3.43 -5.92
N LYS A 93 -17.62 2.30 -6.33
CA LYS A 93 -17.67 1.04 -5.57
C LYS A 93 -16.30 0.69 -5.02
N THR A 94 -16.29 0.22 -3.79
CA THR A 94 -15.07 -0.23 -3.11
C THR A 94 -15.40 -1.34 -2.13
N ILE A 95 -14.43 -2.23 -1.90
CA ILE A 95 -14.51 -3.15 -0.76
C ILE A 95 -14.38 -2.34 0.54
N SER A 96 -14.81 -2.93 1.64
CA SER A 96 -14.72 -2.30 2.96
C SER A 96 -13.30 -2.43 3.52
N LEU A 97 -12.58 -1.33 3.63
CA LEU A 97 -11.27 -1.31 4.27
C LEU A 97 -11.37 -1.76 5.73
N LYS A 98 -12.40 -1.33 6.44
CA LYS A 98 -12.62 -1.72 7.84
C LYS A 98 -12.74 -3.22 7.98
N ASN A 99 -13.54 -3.87 7.13
CA ASN A 99 -13.74 -5.32 7.18
C ASN A 99 -12.48 -6.07 6.71
N PHE A 100 -11.80 -5.54 5.70
CA PHE A 100 -10.51 -6.10 5.25
C PHE A 100 -9.52 -6.11 6.41
N MET A 101 -9.36 -4.98 7.09
CA MET A 101 -8.44 -4.85 8.22
C MET A 101 -8.82 -5.76 9.39
N ALA A 102 -10.11 -5.89 9.68
CA ALA A 102 -10.58 -6.81 10.74
C ALA A 102 -10.18 -8.25 10.43
N GLY A 103 -10.39 -8.69 9.19
CA GLY A 103 -9.99 -10.03 8.74
C GLY A 103 -8.48 -10.21 8.75
N PHE A 104 -7.75 -9.22 8.24
CA PHE A 104 -6.28 -9.28 8.17
C PHE A 104 -5.66 -9.38 9.56
N ILE A 105 -6.11 -8.57 10.51
CA ILE A 105 -5.63 -8.60 11.89
C ILE A 105 -5.97 -9.91 12.57
N SER A 106 -7.21 -10.42 12.39
CA SER A 106 -7.62 -11.71 12.95
C SER A 106 -6.78 -12.85 12.40
N GLY A 107 -6.51 -12.86 11.10
CA GLY A 107 -5.66 -13.86 10.47
C GLY A 107 -4.22 -13.80 10.96
N THR A 108 -3.69 -12.58 11.16
CA THR A 108 -2.32 -12.38 11.64
C THR A 108 -2.16 -12.82 13.10
N THR A 109 -3.11 -12.50 13.95
CA THR A 109 -3.02 -12.77 15.39
C THR A 109 -3.59 -14.14 15.78
N GLY A 110 -4.40 -14.74 14.94
CA GLY A 110 -5.13 -15.97 15.25
C GLY A 110 -6.28 -15.77 16.23
N LYS A 111 -6.72 -14.53 16.44
CA LYS A 111 -7.74 -14.20 17.44
C LYS A 111 -8.92 -13.45 16.80
N GLY A 112 -10.11 -13.76 17.30
CA GLY A 112 -11.34 -13.02 16.96
C GLY A 112 -11.84 -13.25 15.55
N GLY A 113 -11.36 -14.26 14.86
CA GLY A 113 -11.77 -14.55 13.50
C GLY A 113 -13.18 -15.11 13.44
N LEU A 114 -13.97 -14.64 12.47
CA LEU A 114 -15.32 -15.15 12.20
C LEU A 114 -15.28 -16.41 11.32
N MET A 115 -14.13 -16.71 10.76
CA MET A 115 -13.86 -17.90 9.95
C MET A 115 -12.36 -18.20 10.00
N THR A 116 -11.97 -19.39 9.57
CA THR A 116 -10.56 -19.76 9.46
C THR A 116 -9.95 -19.18 8.18
N VAL A 117 -8.62 -19.15 8.10
CA VAL A 117 -7.92 -18.72 6.88
C VAL A 117 -8.32 -19.57 5.69
N ASP A 118 -8.39 -20.90 5.87
CA ASP A 118 -8.78 -21.82 4.78
C ASP A 118 -10.22 -21.56 4.31
N SER A 119 -11.17 -21.41 5.25
CA SER A 119 -12.55 -21.06 4.91
C SER A 119 -12.63 -19.69 4.23
N ALA A 120 -11.84 -18.72 4.69
CA ALA A 120 -11.80 -17.39 4.10
C ALA A 120 -11.34 -17.42 2.66
N GLN A 121 -10.34 -18.24 2.31
CA GLN A 121 -9.88 -18.40 0.94
C GLN A 121 -10.98 -18.93 0.03
N ILE A 122 -11.75 -19.90 0.50
CA ILE A 122 -12.86 -20.48 -0.26
C ILE A 122 -13.98 -19.44 -0.45
N VAL A 123 -14.37 -18.77 0.63
CA VAL A 123 -15.41 -17.74 0.60
C VAL A 123 -15.01 -16.58 -0.34
N ALA A 124 -13.78 -16.13 -0.22
CA ALA A 124 -13.27 -15.03 -1.06
C ALA A 124 -13.33 -15.39 -2.54
N GLN A 125 -12.84 -16.59 -2.92
CA GLN A 125 -12.83 -17.03 -4.31
C GLN A 125 -14.27 -17.15 -4.85
N SER A 126 -15.17 -17.75 -4.08
CA SER A 126 -16.55 -17.93 -4.49
C SER A 126 -17.29 -16.61 -4.66
N LEU A 127 -17.16 -15.69 -3.68
CA LEU A 127 -17.83 -14.39 -3.74
C LEU A 127 -17.24 -13.46 -4.77
N MET A 128 -15.93 -13.53 -5.00
CA MET A 128 -15.32 -12.76 -6.10
C MET A 128 -15.93 -13.13 -7.44
N GLN A 129 -16.09 -14.41 -7.71
CA GLN A 129 -16.73 -14.88 -8.95
C GLN A 129 -18.18 -14.41 -9.03
N THR A 130 -18.92 -14.50 -7.93
CA THR A 130 -20.32 -14.06 -7.87
C THR A 130 -20.44 -12.57 -8.13
N ILE A 131 -19.59 -11.74 -7.50
CA ILE A 131 -19.62 -10.29 -7.66
C ILE A 131 -19.22 -9.90 -9.07
N LYS A 132 -18.18 -10.51 -9.63
CA LYS A 132 -17.76 -10.26 -11.02
C LYS A 132 -18.88 -10.61 -12.02
N ALA A 133 -19.56 -11.72 -11.80
CA ALA A 133 -20.67 -12.14 -12.66
C ALA A 133 -21.83 -11.13 -12.62
N LYS A 134 -22.17 -10.64 -11.42
CA LYS A 134 -23.21 -9.62 -11.25
C LYS A 134 -22.83 -8.29 -11.90
N GLU A 135 -21.58 -7.87 -11.75
CA GLU A 135 -21.09 -6.64 -12.37
C GLU A 135 -21.08 -6.75 -13.90
N LEU A 136 -20.67 -7.90 -14.43
CA LEU A 136 -20.71 -8.16 -15.87
C LEU A 136 -22.15 -8.17 -16.39
N GLU A 137 -23.08 -8.79 -15.67
CA GLU A 137 -24.50 -8.80 -16.01
C GLU A 137 -25.09 -7.39 -16.09
N LYS A 138 -24.78 -6.54 -15.11
CA LYS A 138 -25.19 -5.15 -15.10
C LYS A 138 -24.65 -4.40 -16.32
N LYS A 139 -23.39 -4.63 -16.66
CA LYS A 139 -22.74 -4.00 -17.82
C LYS A 139 -23.39 -4.45 -19.13
N ILE A 140 -23.70 -5.73 -19.26
CA ILE A 140 -24.39 -6.28 -20.44
C ILE A 140 -25.79 -5.68 -20.58
N ARG A 141 -26.55 -5.61 -19.49
CA ARG A 141 -27.89 -4.99 -19.49
C ARG A 141 -27.84 -3.53 -19.91
N LYS A 142 -26.88 -2.78 -19.41
CA LYS A 142 -26.68 -1.38 -19.77
C LYS A 142 -26.37 -1.24 -21.26
N ASN A 143 -25.43 -2.04 -21.77
CA ASN A 143 -25.06 -2.00 -23.18
C ASN A 143 -26.24 -2.38 -24.09
N LYS A 144 -27.04 -3.36 -23.71
CA LYS A 144 -28.25 -3.76 -24.42
C LYS A 144 -29.29 -2.66 -24.43
N PHE A 145 -29.50 -2.03 -23.28
CA PHE A 145 -30.43 -0.89 -23.17
C PHE A 145 -29.99 0.27 -24.07
N ASP A 146 -28.72 0.62 -24.03
CA ASP A 146 -28.14 1.69 -24.85
C ASP A 146 -28.30 1.37 -26.35
N PHE A 147 -28.09 0.10 -26.73
CA PHE A 147 -28.26 -0.37 -28.11
C PHE A 147 -29.74 -0.26 -28.54
N ASP A 148 -30.69 -0.75 -27.72
CA ASP A 148 -32.14 -0.71 -28.02
C ASP A 148 -32.64 0.72 -28.13
N ASP A 149 -32.16 1.62 -27.27
CA ASP A 149 -32.50 3.04 -27.28
C ASP A 149 -32.00 3.73 -28.57
N PHE A 150 -30.83 3.33 -29.07
CA PHE A 150 -30.26 3.90 -30.29
C PHE A 150 -30.92 3.37 -31.57
N TYR A 151 -31.23 2.08 -31.63
CA TYR A 151 -31.77 1.41 -32.83
C TYR A 151 -33.25 1.09 -32.76
N GLY A 152 -33.84 1.23 -31.61
CA GLY A 152 -35.27 0.99 -31.42
C GLY A 152 -36.10 2.23 -31.68
#